data_c3d702e4e5eab41e0b53e97752c188e6
#
_entry.id   c3d702e4e5eab41e0b53e97752c188e6
#
_cell.length_a   1.000
_cell.length_b   1.000
_cell.length_c   1.000
_cell.angle_alpha   90.00
_cell.angle_beta   90.00
_cell.angle_gamma   90.00
#
_symmetry.space_group_name_H-M   'P 1'
#
loop_
_entity.id
_entity.type
_entity.pdbx_description
1 polymer ?
#
loop_
_entity_poly.entity_id
_entity_poly.type
_entity_poly.pdbx_seq_one_letter_code
_entity_poly.pdbx_strand_id
1 'polypeptide(L)'
;MRKKIGILLALSLSVLSAATAFAAAPAKPVTIGISKIVSHPALDAVVKGIQDELKDSKINATFDVQNANGDINTAASIATKFQSQKVDLAVGVATPTAQALVNTLKGIPIVFSAVTDPVKAGLVPSLAKGGKNVTGVSDMTPVKQQIEMLLKIKPKTKRIGHIYTSSEENAVVLAGMVKQVCKEKHLEFVETTVTKSAEVKQAAQTIANRVDAIYISTDNTVVSAMSAVAEVAAKAKIPVMSADPSSSETYDVLAAWGFDYYKMGRATGKMIIEILKGKKPEQIPTRFMTKASDVDLLINLDVAKKLGLTVPADIVKAAKTVRQNGKITKK
;
A
#
# COMPACT_ATOMS: atom_id res chain seq x y z
N MET A 1 -20.57 95.94 -36.59
CA MET A 1 -19.71 94.76 -36.82
C MET A 1 -19.19 94.30 -35.46
N ARG A 2 -19.76 93.32 -34.82
CA ARG A 2 -19.31 92.73 -33.58
C ARG A 2 -19.42 91.21 -33.65
N LYS A 3 -18.29 90.48 -33.72
CA LYS A 3 -18.20 89.05 -33.73
C LYS A 3 -18.50 88.51 -32.34
N LYS A 4 -19.47 87.60 -32.25
CA LYS A 4 -19.72 86.82 -31.02
C LYS A 4 -18.98 85.51 -31.13
N ILE A 5 -18.04 85.25 -30.19
CA ILE A 5 -17.34 83.98 -30.05
C ILE A 5 -18.15 83.14 -29.08
N GLY A 6 -18.67 82.01 -29.60
CA GLY A 6 -19.36 81.04 -28.75
C GLY A 6 -18.35 80.00 -28.20
N ILE A 7 -18.24 79.88 -26.87
CA ILE A 7 -17.43 78.84 -26.22
C ILE A 7 -18.33 77.62 -26.05
N LEU A 8 -17.97 76.53 -26.71
CA LEU A 8 -18.54 75.19 -26.51
C LEU A 8 -17.80 74.54 -25.30
N LEU A 9 -18.51 74.34 -24.21
CA LEU A 9 -18.04 73.57 -23.08
C LEU A 9 -18.34 72.07 -23.31
N ALA A 10 -17.33 71.26 -23.62
CA ALA A 10 -17.48 69.81 -23.74
C ALA A 10 -17.37 69.18 -22.33
N LEU A 11 -18.49 68.67 -21.82
CA LEU A 11 -18.55 67.87 -20.59
C LEU A 11 -18.16 66.43 -20.94
N SER A 12 -16.92 66.01 -20.62
CA SER A 12 -16.48 64.63 -20.69
C SER A 12 -16.97 63.84 -19.45
N LEU A 13 -17.98 62.99 -19.66
CA LEU A 13 -18.52 62.09 -18.67
C LEU A 13 -17.60 60.86 -18.59
N SER A 14 -16.71 60.82 -17.58
CA SER A 14 -15.86 59.65 -17.32
C SER A 14 -16.70 58.57 -16.59
N VAL A 15 -17.14 57.56 -17.34
CA VAL A 15 -17.77 56.36 -16.75
C VAL A 15 -16.69 55.50 -16.15
N LEU A 16 -16.57 55.59 -14.81
CA LEU A 16 -15.69 54.72 -14.01
C LEU A 16 -16.37 53.34 -13.89
N SER A 17 -16.01 52.39 -14.78
CA SER A 17 -16.46 51.02 -14.71
C SER A 17 -15.76 50.34 -13.51
N ALA A 18 -16.44 50.27 -12.38
CA ALA A 18 -16.02 49.42 -11.25
C ALA A 18 -16.19 47.97 -11.69
N ALA A 19 -15.07 47.33 -12.11
CA ALA A 19 -15.00 45.90 -12.29
C ALA A 19 -15.11 45.25 -10.92
N THR A 20 -16.31 44.84 -10.51
CA THR A 20 -16.54 43.96 -9.37
C THR A 20 -15.90 42.62 -9.69
N ALA A 21 -14.71 42.37 -9.19
CA ALA A 21 -14.11 41.06 -9.16
C ALA A 21 -15.02 40.14 -8.33
N PHE A 22 -15.86 39.37 -9.02
CA PHE A 22 -16.54 38.24 -8.39
C PHE A 22 -15.44 37.28 -7.93
N ALA A 23 -15.08 37.35 -6.65
CA ALA A 23 -14.30 36.30 -6.02
C ALA A 23 -15.14 35.01 -6.15
N ALA A 24 -14.70 34.08 -7.00
CA ALA A 24 -15.34 32.78 -7.12
C ALA A 24 -15.39 32.17 -5.71
N ALA A 25 -16.58 31.79 -5.27
CA ALA A 25 -16.74 31.10 -3.99
C ALA A 25 -15.75 29.91 -3.96
N PRO A 26 -15.08 29.67 -2.82
CA PRO A 26 -14.15 28.54 -2.74
C PRO A 26 -14.88 27.26 -3.15
N ALA A 27 -14.32 26.53 -4.12
CA ALA A 27 -14.91 25.29 -4.58
C ALA A 27 -15.10 24.34 -3.38
N LYS A 28 -16.29 23.72 -3.30
CA LYS A 28 -16.60 22.75 -2.24
C LYS A 28 -15.49 21.70 -2.19
N PRO A 29 -14.97 21.35 -1.01
CA PRO A 29 -13.95 20.33 -0.90
C PRO A 29 -14.45 18.98 -1.41
N VAL A 30 -13.60 18.25 -2.13
CA VAL A 30 -13.87 16.88 -2.56
C VAL A 30 -13.81 15.97 -1.34
N THR A 31 -14.85 15.17 -1.11
CA THR A 31 -14.90 14.21 -0.01
C THR A 31 -14.35 12.86 -0.46
N ILE A 32 -13.25 12.42 0.14
CA ILE A 32 -12.59 11.15 -0.18
C ILE A 32 -12.74 10.19 1.00
N GLY A 33 -13.46 9.09 0.79
CA GLY A 33 -13.53 7.98 1.75
C GLY A 33 -12.32 7.06 1.59
N ILE A 34 -11.56 6.81 2.66
CA ILE A 34 -10.43 5.86 2.65
C ILE A 34 -10.73 4.73 3.62
N SER A 35 -10.87 3.51 3.10
CA SER A 35 -11.05 2.28 3.89
C SER A 35 -9.76 1.48 3.87
N LYS A 36 -9.12 1.26 5.03
CA LYS A 36 -7.99 0.33 5.18
C LYS A 36 -8.41 -0.90 5.97
N ILE A 37 -7.86 -2.07 5.61
CA ILE A 37 -8.25 -3.33 6.25
C ILE A 37 -7.78 -3.39 7.71
N VAL A 38 -6.58 -2.95 7.99
CA VAL A 38 -5.98 -2.94 9.32
C VAL A 38 -4.93 -1.84 9.43
N SER A 39 -4.56 -1.42 10.64
CA SER A 39 -3.48 -0.47 10.86
C SER A 39 -2.17 -1.21 11.09
N HIS A 40 -1.20 -0.95 10.24
CA HIS A 40 0.21 -1.28 10.41
C HIS A 40 1.05 -0.30 9.55
N PRO A 41 2.37 -0.17 9.82
CA PRO A 41 3.20 0.87 9.23
C PRO A 41 3.08 1.03 7.70
N ALA A 42 2.99 -0.07 6.95
CA ALA A 42 2.89 -0.01 5.49
C ALA A 42 1.55 0.62 5.03
N LEU A 43 0.41 0.13 5.52
CA LEU A 43 -0.90 0.66 5.10
C LEU A 43 -1.13 2.10 5.62
N ASP A 44 -0.60 2.43 6.80
CA ASP A 44 -0.65 3.80 7.31
C ASP A 44 0.19 4.74 6.45
N ALA A 45 1.35 4.29 5.95
CA ALA A 45 2.19 5.02 5.02
C ALA A 45 1.48 5.26 3.66
N VAL A 46 0.69 4.28 3.15
CA VAL A 46 -0.14 4.47 1.95
C VAL A 46 -1.13 5.61 2.16
N VAL A 47 -1.89 5.58 3.27
CA VAL A 47 -2.88 6.64 3.57
C VAL A 47 -2.22 8.00 3.65
N LYS A 48 -1.09 8.09 4.36
CA LYS A 48 -0.32 9.33 4.47
C LYS A 48 0.16 9.81 3.10
N GLY A 49 0.72 8.94 2.27
CA GLY A 49 1.19 9.28 0.93
C GLY A 49 0.08 9.83 0.03
N ILE A 50 -1.14 9.26 0.10
CA ILE A 50 -2.33 9.76 -0.61
C ILE A 50 -2.65 11.18 -0.17
N GLN A 51 -2.76 11.41 1.15
CA GLN A 51 -3.12 12.71 1.71
C GLN A 51 -2.09 13.78 1.36
N ASP A 52 -0.81 13.46 1.50
CA ASP A 52 0.29 14.37 1.17
C ASP A 52 0.32 14.71 -0.33
N GLU A 53 0.07 13.74 -1.23
CA GLU A 53 0.04 14.02 -2.68
C GLU A 53 -1.07 14.99 -3.06
N LEU A 54 -2.28 14.81 -2.50
CA LEU A 54 -3.40 15.70 -2.79
C LEU A 54 -3.15 17.10 -2.23
N LYS A 55 -2.60 17.18 -1.01
CA LYS A 55 -2.24 18.44 -0.36
C LYS A 55 -1.19 19.20 -1.18
N ASP A 56 -0.09 18.55 -1.57
CA ASP A 56 1.00 19.15 -2.33
C ASP A 56 0.53 19.60 -3.72
N SER A 57 -0.43 18.87 -4.29
CA SER A 57 -1.10 19.22 -5.56
C SER A 57 -2.22 20.27 -5.41
N LYS A 58 -2.39 20.84 -4.21
CA LYS A 58 -3.38 21.87 -3.88
C LYS A 58 -4.82 21.44 -4.19
N ILE A 59 -5.12 20.18 -4.06
CA ILE A 59 -6.50 19.67 -4.16
C ILE A 59 -7.21 19.97 -2.84
N ASN A 60 -8.31 20.70 -2.91
CA ASN A 60 -9.16 20.96 -1.74
C ASN A 60 -9.98 19.69 -1.44
N ALA A 61 -9.46 18.82 -0.56
CA ALA A 61 -10.06 17.55 -0.22
C ALA A 61 -10.25 17.40 1.30
N THR A 62 -11.34 16.73 1.67
CA THR A 62 -11.57 16.21 3.04
C THR A 62 -11.50 14.68 3.00
N PHE A 63 -10.99 14.09 4.08
CA PHE A 63 -10.77 12.64 4.16
C PHE A 63 -11.60 12.04 5.28
N ASP A 64 -12.43 11.03 4.97
CA ASP A 64 -13.03 10.11 5.94
C ASP A 64 -12.22 8.81 5.95
N VAL A 65 -11.26 8.71 6.88
CA VAL A 65 -10.37 7.54 6.98
C VAL A 65 -10.95 6.55 7.98
N GLN A 66 -11.24 5.34 7.51
CA GLN A 66 -11.83 4.26 8.29
C GLN A 66 -10.91 3.05 8.34
N ASN A 67 -10.90 2.34 9.47
CA ASN A 67 -10.14 1.13 9.69
C ASN A 67 -11.09 -0.05 9.96
N ALA A 68 -10.99 -1.10 9.16
CA ALA A 68 -11.82 -2.29 9.34
C ALA A 68 -11.31 -3.25 10.43
N ASN A 69 -10.13 -2.97 11.02
CA ASN A 69 -9.54 -3.75 12.11
C ASN A 69 -9.36 -5.25 11.80
N GLY A 70 -9.11 -5.58 10.52
CA GLY A 70 -8.95 -6.94 10.04
C GLY A 70 -10.26 -7.69 9.79
N ASP A 71 -11.41 -7.03 9.92
CA ASP A 71 -12.73 -7.66 9.76
C ASP A 71 -13.39 -7.27 8.44
N ILE A 72 -13.73 -8.28 7.63
CA ILE A 72 -14.33 -8.11 6.30
C ILE A 72 -15.76 -7.53 6.39
N ASN A 73 -16.51 -7.88 7.43
CA ASN A 73 -17.87 -7.36 7.61
C ASN A 73 -17.82 -5.86 7.98
N THR A 74 -16.84 -5.48 8.79
CA THR A 74 -16.56 -4.07 9.09
C THR A 74 -16.17 -3.32 7.82
N ALA A 75 -15.35 -3.90 6.94
CA ALA A 75 -15.01 -3.30 5.64
C ALA A 75 -16.26 -3.07 4.78
N ALA A 76 -17.20 -4.03 4.74
CA ALA A 76 -18.47 -3.89 4.04
C ALA A 76 -19.37 -2.79 4.66
N SER A 77 -19.38 -2.68 5.99
CA SER A 77 -20.11 -1.63 6.70
C SER A 77 -19.54 -0.23 6.39
N ILE A 78 -18.21 -0.11 6.31
CA ILE A 78 -17.52 1.13 5.89
C ILE A 78 -17.91 1.49 4.45
N ALA A 79 -17.94 0.52 3.55
CA ALA A 79 -18.36 0.75 2.16
C ALA A 79 -19.81 1.26 2.09
N THR A 80 -20.73 0.68 2.88
CA THR A 80 -22.13 1.12 3.00
C THR A 80 -22.22 2.56 3.54
N LYS A 81 -21.39 2.90 4.54
CA LYS A 81 -21.27 4.27 5.06
C LYS A 81 -20.88 5.25 3.95
N PHE A 82 -19.84 4.96 3.17
CA PHE A 82 -19.38 5.82 2.08
C PHE A 82 -20.45 5.98 0.98
N GLN A 83 -21.19 4.92 0.66
CA GLN A 83 -22.33 5.00 -0.26
C GLN A 83 -23.41 5.96 0.26
N SER A 84 -23.76 5.86 1.53
CA SER A 84 -24.79 6.71 2.17
C SER A 84 -24.35 8.17 2.26
N GLN A 85 -23.08 8.41 2.56
CA GLN A 85 -22.48 9.76 2.62
C GLN A 85 -22.28 10.38 1.23
N LYS A 86 -22.39 9.59 0.14
CA LYS A 86 -22.14 10.00 -1.24
C LYS A 86 -20.77 10.67 -1.37
N VAL A 87 -19.73 10.00 -0.85
CA VAL A 87 -18.34 10.46 -1.05
C VAL A 87 -18.05 10.65 -2.54
N ASP A 88 -17.25 11.64 -2.90
CA ASP A 88 -16.95 11.93 -4.31
C ASP A 88 -16.01 10.87 -4.93
N LEU A 89 -15.17 10.22 -4.11
CA LEU A 89 -14.27 9.15 -4.48
C LEU A 89 -13.98 8.27 -3.26
N ALA A 90 -13.83 6.96 -3.49
CA ALA A 90 -13.44 6.04 -2.44
C ALA A 90 -12.08 5.40 -2.72
N VAL A 91 -11.31 5.15 -1.67
CA VAL A 91 -10.01 4.43 -1.74
C VAL A 91 -10.09 3.18 -0.89
N GLY A 92 -9.79 2.03 -1.52
CA GLY A 92 -9.60 0.75 -0.83
C GLY A 92 -8.11 0.48 -0.63
N VAL A 93 -7.66 0.49 0.62
CA VAL A 93 -6.27 0.17 0.97
C VAL A 93 -6.21 -1.28 1.42
N ALA A 94 -5.54 -2.10 0.62
CA ALA A 94 -5.48 -3.56 0.60
C ALA A 94 -6.70 -4.23 -0.09
N THR A 95 -6.49 -5.50 -0.48
CA THR A 95 -7.46 -6.27 -1.29
C THR A 95 -8.84 -6.38 -0.67
N PRO A 96 -9.01 -6.76 0.62
CA PRO A 96 -10.35 -6.96 1.17
C PRO A 96 -11.22 -5.70 1.18
N THR A 97 -10.62 -4.54 1.47
CA THR A 97 -11.38 -3.27 1.46
C THR A 97 -11.70 -2.80 0.04
N ALA A 98 -10.80 -3.02 -0.92
CA ALA A 98 -11.08 -2.73 -2.32
C ALA A 98 -12.24 -3.58 -2.85
N GLN A 99 -12.29 -4.87 -2.50
CA GLN A 99 -13.41 -5.76 -2.82
C GLN A 99 -14.72 -5.29 -2.18
N ALA A 100 -14.70 -4.92 -0.90
CA ALA A 100 -15.88 -4.42 -0.19
C ALA A 100 -16.44 -3.14 -0.87
N LEU A 101 -15.57 -2.21 -1.27
CA LEU A 101 -15.97 -0.99 -1.97
C LEU A 101 -16.57 -1.30 -3.35
N VAL A 102 -15.92 -2.15 -4.15
CA VAL A 102 -16.40 -2.50 -5.51
C VAL A 102 -17.77 -3.21 -5.46
N ASN A 103 -17.95 -4.08 -4.48
CA ASN A 103 -19.21 -4.82 -4.30
C ASN A 103 -20.36 -3.91 -3.85
N THR A 104 -20.07 -2.83 -3.13
CA THR A 104 -21.09 -1.97 -2.50
C THR A 104 -21.35 -0.68 -3.25
N LEU A 105 -20.31 0.04 -3.71
CA LEU A 105 -20.46 1.39 -4.26
C LEU A 105 -21.02 1.37 -5.68
N LYS A 106 -22.04 2.18 -5.91
CA LYS A 106 -22.65 2.39 -7.22
C LYS A 106 -22.38 3.82 -7.68
N GLY A 107 -21.76 3.97 -8.85
CA GLY A 107 -21.51 5.28 -9.46
C GLY A 107 -20.41 6.13 -8.82
N ILE A 108 -19.80 5.68 -7.72
CA ILE A 108 -18.69 6.37 -7.07
C ILE A 108 -17.39 5.80 -7.63
N PRO A 109 -16.42 6.65 -8.09
CA PRO A 109 -15.11 6.19 -8.50
C PRO A 109 -14.34 5.55 -7.33
N ILE A 110 -13.64 4.46 -7.62
CA ILE A 110 -12.86 3.72 -6.64
C ILE A 110 -11.41 3.65 -7.11
N VAL A 111 -10.47 3.93 -6.19
CA VAL A 111 -9.04 3.68 -6.41
C VAL A 111 -8.56 2.69 -5.38
N PHE A 112 -8.03 1.55 -5.82
CA PHE A 112 -7.37 0.64 -4.89
C PHE A 112 -5.88 0.99 -4.76
N SER A 113 -5.31 0.68 -3.60
CA SER A 113 -3.88 0.78 -3.32
C SER A 113 -3.42 -0.42 -2.51
N ALA A 114 -2.22 -0.91 -2.76
CA ALA A 114 -1.70 -2.11 -2.11
C ALA A 114 -2.61 -3.34 -2.34
N VAL A 115 -2.98 -3.57 -3.59
CA VAL A 115 -3.73 -4.76 -4.01
C VAL A 115 -2.80 -5.65 -4.83
N THR A 116 -2.58 -6.87 -4.35
CA THR A 116 -1.61 -7.80 -4.95
C THR A 116 -1.98 -8.19 -6.38
N ASP A 117 -3.13 -8.82 -6.57
CA ASP A 117 -3.62 -9.22 -7.90
C ASP A 117 -5.05 -8.68 -8.12
N PRO A 118 -5.21 -7.51 -8.72
CA PRO A 118 -6.53 -6.91 -8.89
C PRO A 118 -7.42 -7.66 -9.89
N VAL A 119 -6.87 -8.52 -10.74
CA VAL A 119 -7.64 -9.37 -11.66
C VAL A 119 -8.23 -10.55 -10.89
N LYS A 120 -7.41 -11.29 -10.14
CA LYS A 120 -7.90 -12.40 -9.30
C LYS A 120 -8.82 -11.91 -8.19
N ALA A 121 -8.58 -10.72 -7.65
CA ALA A 121 -9.47 -10.09 -6.69
C ALA A 121 -10.83 -9.64 -7.29
N GLY A 122 -11.02 -9.78 -8.61
CA GLY A 122 -12.26 -9.40 -9.29
C GLY A 122 -12.51 -7.89 -9.42
N LEU A 123 -11.46 -7.07 -9.25
CA LEU A 123 -11.59 -5.61 -9.28
C LEU A 123 -11.53 -5.06 -10.70
N VAL A 124 -10.68 -5.61 -11.55
CA VAL A 124 -10.46 -5.16 -12.93
C VAL A 124 -10.47 -6.35 -13.90
N PRO A 125 -10.89 -6.16 -15.15
CA PRO A 125 -10.94 -7.25 -16.14
C PRO A 125 -9.54 -7.65 -16.62
N SER A 126 -8.57 -6.74 -16.56
CA SER A 126 -7.17 -6.96 -16.92
C SER A 126 -6.27 -5.90 -16.30
N LEU A 127 -4.96 -6.14 -16.28
CA LEU A 127 -4.00 -5.15 -15.78
C LEU A 127 -3.86 -3.93 -16.69
N ALA A 128 -4.18 -4.09 -17.98
CA ALA A 128 -4.10 -3.02 -18.99
C ALA A 128 -5.32 -2.10 -19.00
N LYS A 129 -6.40 -2.46 -18.29
CA LYS A 129 -7.66 -1.72 -18.31
C LYS A 129 -8.30 -1.74 -16.92
N GLY A 130 -8.76 -0.58 -16.44
CA GLY A 130 -9.55 -0.49 -15.21
C GLY A 130 -10.93 -1.14 -15.34
N GLY A 131 -11.58 -1.38 -14.22
CA GLY A 131 -12.98 -1.78 -14.17
C GLY A 131 -13.91 -0.59 -14.45
N LYS A 132 -15.22 -0.83 -14.49
CA LYS A 132 -16.22 0.20 -14.82
C LYS A 132 -16.08 1.49 -14.00
N ASN A 133 -15.81 1.36 -12.70
CA ASN A 133 -15.64 2.49 -11.79
C ASN A 133 -14.41 2.33 -10.88
N VAL A 134 -13.48 1.41 -11.19
CA VAL A 134 -12.35 1.09 -10.33
C VAL A 134 -11.04 0.96 -11.11
N THR A 135 -9.97 1.48 -10.53
CA THR A 135 -8.57 1.30 -10.95
C THR A 135 -7.67 1.46 -9.73
N GLY A 136 -6.35 1.29 -9.86
CA GLY A 136 -5.46 1.50 -8.72
C GLY A 136 -4.03 1.07 -8.94
N VAL A 137 -3.33 0.92 -7.80
CA VAL A 137 -1.91 0.57 -7.72
C VAL A 137 -1.74 -0.80 -7.06
N SER A 138 -1.05 -1.69 -7.76
CA SER A 138 -0.74 -3.04 -7.27
C SER A 138 0.59 -3.05 -6.51
N ASP A 139 0.64 -3.91 -5.48
CA ASP A 139 1.84 -4.28 -4.72
C ASP A 139 2.29 -5.73 -4.96
N MET A 140 1.97 -6.30 -6.12
CA MET A 140 2.44 -7.64 -6.48
C MET A 140 3.94 -7.77 -6.26
N THR A 141 4.31 -8.59 -5.29
CA THR A 141 5.69 -8.69 -4.80
C THR A 141 6.48 -9.79 -5.52
N PRO A 142 7.81 -9.64 -5.71
CA PRO A 142 8.64 -10.62 -6.40
C PRO A 142 9.02 -11.80 -5.50
N VAL A 143 8.05 -12.66 -5.16
CA VAL A 143 8.20 -13.80 -4.23
C VAL A 143 9.43 -14.67 -4.54
N LYS A 144 9.67 -14.96 -5.82
CA LYS A 144 10.81 -15.79 -6.24
C LYS A 144 12.14 -15.17 -5.84
N GLN A 145 12.33 -13.89 -6.14
CA GLN A 145 13.57 -13.17 -5.84
C GLN A 145 13.76 -12.99 -4.33
N GLN A 146 12.69 -12.82 -3.57
CA GLN A 146 12.73 -12.71 -2.11
C GLN A 146 13.18 -14.03 -1.48
N ILE A 147 12.64 -15.18 -1.94
CA ILE A 147 13.06 -16.50 -1.47
C ILE A 147 14.51 -16.78 -1.93
N GLU A 148 14.88 -16.45 -3.14
CA GLU A 148 16.26 -16.59 -3.64
C GLU A 148 17.27 -15.77 -2.80
N MET A 149 16.88 -14.58 -2.35
CA MET A 149 17.71 -13.79 -1.42
C MET A 149 17.86 -14.50 -0.07
N LEU A 150 16.79 -15.04 0.48
CA LEU A 150 16.86 -15.82 1.72
C LEU A 150 17.82 -17.01 1.56
N LEU A 151 17.75 -17.73 0.43
CA LEU A 151 18.63 -18.86 0.14
C LEU A 151 20.09 -18.44 -0.05
N LYS A 152 20.39 -17.25 -0.58
CA LYS A 152 21.76 -16.70 -0.62
C LYS A 152 22.31 -16.45 0.79
N ILE A 153 21.48 -15.99 1.74
CA ILE A 153 21.91 -15.75 3.13
C ILE A 153 22.00 -17.06 3.92
N LYS A 154 21.10 -18.01 3.67
CA LYS A 154 21.05 -19.32 4.33
C LYS A 154 20.96 -20.46 3.32
N PRO A 155 22.05 -20.83 2.64
CA PRO A 155 22.04 -21.81 1.54
C PRO A 155 21.62 -23.23 1.93
N LYS A 156 21.73 -23.59 3.22
CA LYS A 156 21.34 -24.92 3.73
C LYS A 156 19.84 -25.04 4.01
N THR A 157 19.02 -24.02 3.71
CA THR A 157 17.56 -24.06 3.88
C THR A 157 16.96 -25.15 2.98
N LYS A 158 16.15 -26.03 3.56
CA LYS A 158 15.41 -27.09 2.88
C LYS A 158 13.89 -26.94 3.04
N ARG A 159 13.45 -26.26 4.12
CA ARG A 159 12.05 -26.15 4.51
C ARG A 159 11.71 -24.68 4.75
N ILE A 160 10.71 -24.18 4.00
CA ILE A 160 10.20 -22.82 4.13
C ILE A 160 8.83 -22.88 4.82
N GLY A 161 8.73 -22.20 5.96
CA GLY A 161 7.45 -21.98 6.64
C GLY A 161 6.73 -20.76 6.07
N HIS A 162 5.41 -20.86 5.92
CA HIS A 162 4.55 -19.77 5.51
C HIS A 162 3.27 -19.74 6.33
N ILE A 163 2.96 -18.57 6.87
CA ILE A 163 1.72 -18.31 7.62
C ILE A 163 0.91 -17.35 6.75
N TYR A 164 -0.35 -17.69 6.48
CA TYR A 164 -1.19 -16.80 5.68
C TYR A 164 -2.66 -16.83 6.08
N THR A 165 -3.36 -15.76 5.77
CA THR A 165 -4.76 -15.56 6.08
C THR A 165 -5.63 -16.16 4.99
N SER A 166 -6.37 -17.21 5.33
CA SER A 166 -7.17 -17.97 4.35
C SER A 166 -8.36 -17.19 3.78
N SER A 167 -8.80 -16.14 4.45
CA SER A 167 -9.90 -15.26 4.01
C SER A 167 -9.45 -14.04 3.19
N GLU A 168 -8.15 -13.82 3.02
CA GLU A 168 -7.60 -12.75 2.20
C GLU A 168 -7.14 -13.30 0.84
N GLU A 169 -7.77 -12.90 -0.28
CA GLU A 169 -7.43 -13.36 -1.63
C GLU A 169 -5.96 -13.09 -1.98
N ASN A 170 -5.42 -11.91 -1.62
CA ASN A 170 -3.99 -11.60 -1.80
C ASN A 170 -3.08 -12.62 -1.11
N ALA A 171 -3.41 -13.02 0.12
CA ALA A 171 -2.62 -13.97 0.89
C ALA A 171 -2.65 -15.37 0.27
N VAL A 172 -3.82 -15.83 -0.19
CA VAL A 172 -3.99 -17.11 -0.89
C VAL A 172 -3.19 -17.13 -2.21
N VAL A 173 -3.25 -16.05 -2.99
CA VAL A 173 -2.47 -15.89 -4.23
C VAL A 173 -0.97 -16.00 -3.94
N LEU A 174 -0.47 -15.27 -2.94
CA LEU A 174 0.95 -15.27 -2.59
C LEU A 174 1.39 -16.62 -2.01
N ALA A 175 0.56 -17.29 -1.20
CA ALA A 175 0.86 -18.65 -0.71
C ALA A 175 1.02 -19.64 -1.87
N GLY A 176 0.18 -19.54 -2.91
CA GLY A 176 0.32 -20.31 -4.15
C GLY A 176 1.64 -20.03 -4.86
N MET A 177 2.08 -18.77 -4.93
CA MET A 177 3.37 -18.40 -5.52
C MET A 177 4.54 -18.94 -4.70
N VAL A 178 4.50 -18.85 -3.36
CA VAL A 178 5.53 -19.42 -2.47
C VAL A 178 5.65 -20.92 -2.69
N LYS A 179 4.51 -21.62 -2.71
CA LYS A 179 4.47 -23.06 -2.96
C LYS A 179 5.09 -23.44 -4.30
N GLN A 180 4.79 -22.67 -5.35
CA GLN A 180 5.37 -22.88 -6.68
C GLN A 180 6.90 -22.68 -6.66
N VAL A 181 7.40 -21.60 -6.04
CA VAL A 181 8.83 -21.34 -5.91
C VAL A 181 9.53 -22.43 -5.09
N CYS A 182 8.93 -22.89 -4.00
CA CYS A 182 9.47 -24.01 -3.22
C CYS A 182 9.60 -25.27 -4.08
N LYS A 183 8.61 -25.60 -4.89
CA LYS A 183 8.65 -26.73 -5.83
C LYS A 183 9.80 -26.57 -6.86
N GLU A 184 9.95 -25.39 -7.45
CA GLU A 184 11.02 -25.10 -8.43
C GLU A 184 12.42 -25.21 -7.82
N LYS A 185 12.56 -24.89 -6.53
CA LYS A 185 13.84 -24.91 -5.80
C LYS A 185 14.07 -26.20 -5.02
N HIS A 186 13.20 -27.20 -5.16
CA HIS A 186 13.26 -28.47 -4.40
C HIS A 186 13.27 -28.27 -2.88
N LEU A 187 12.46 -27.31 -2.40
CA LEU A 187 12.24 -27.00 -0.98
C LEU A 187 10.91 -27.59 -0.53
N GLU A 188 10.85 -28.04 0.70
CA GLU A 188 9.60 -28.37 1.36
C GLU A 188 8.86 -27.09 1.75
N PHE A 189 7.59 -27.00 1.37
CA PHE A 189 6.68 -25.91 1.74
C PHE A 189 5.82 -26.37 2.93
N VAL A 190 6.00 -25.72 4.08
CA VAL A 190 5.25 -25.98 5.31
C VAL A 190 4.34 -24.79 5.59
N GLU A 191 3.05 -24.99 5.39
CA GLU A 191 2.06 -23.92 5.55
C GLU A 191 1.17 -24.09 6.79
N THR A 192 0.67 -22.97 7.29
CA THR A 192 -0.42 -22.91 8.27
C THR A 192 -1.25 -21.67 7.97
N THR A 193 -2.55 -21.74 8.25
CA THR A 193 -3.48 -20.64 8.00
C THR A 193 -3.97 -20.02 9.29
N VAL A 194 -4.35 -18.75 9.20
CA VAL A 194 -5.03 -18.00 10.25
C VAL A 194 -6.26 -17.30 9.67
N THR A 195 -7.17 -16.89 10.53
CA THR A 195 -8.35 -16.07 10.18
C THR A 195 -8.31 -14.70 10.86
N LYS A 196 -7.53 -14.55 11.92
CA LYS A 196 -7.38 -13.30 12.69
C LYS A 196 -5.98 -13.19 13.31
N SER A 197 -5.56 -11.98 13.61
CA SER A 197 -4.22 -11.68 14.13
C SER A 197 -3.89 -12.37 15.47
N ALA A 198 -4.89 -12.61 16.33
CA ALA A 198 -4.70 -13.32 17.60
C ALA A 198 -4.20 -14.78 17.43
N GLU A 199 -4.41 -15.40 16.28
CA GLU A 199 -4.00 -16.78 15.98
C GLU A 199 -2.54 -16.87 15.49
N VAL A 200 -1.95 -15.75 15.04
CA VAL A 200 -0.63 -15.72 14.38
C VAL A 200 0.48 -16.27 15.27
N LYS A 201 0.47 -15.96 16.58
CA LYS A 201 1.48 -16.49 17.51
C LYS A 201 1.46 -18.01 17.58
N GLN A 202 0.27 -18.60 17.72
CA GLN A 202 0.10 -20.06 17.77
C GLN A 202 0.46 -20.70 16.44
N ALA A 203 0.06 -20.11 15.30
CA ALA A 203 0.45 -20.57 13.98
C ALA A 203 1.97 -20.57 13.80
N ALA A 204 2.65 -19.50 14.20
CA ALA A 204 4.12 -19.44 14.18
C ALA A 204 4.76 -20.54 15.03
N GLN A 205 4.26 -20.79 16.25
CA GLN A 205 4.73 -21.87 17.12
C GLN A 205 4.56 -23.26 16.50
N THR A 206 3.45 -23.47 15.78
CA THR A 206 3.16 -24.75 15.12
C THR A 206 4.18 -25.09 14.04
N ILE A 207 4.70 -24.10 13.31
CA ILE A 207 5.64 -24.35 12.19
C ILE A 207 7.10 -24.17 12.59
N ALA A 208 7.42 -23.38 13.62
CA ALA A 208 8.78 -22.93 13.91
C ALA A 208 9.80 -24.06 14.07
N ASN A 209 9.42 -25.20 14.71
CA ASN A 209 10.30 -26.35 14.91
C ASN A 209 10.36 -27.31 13.70
N ARG A 210 9.59 -27.01 12.64
CA ARG A 210 9.46 -27.87 11.46
C ARG A 210 10.14 -27.28 10.23
N VAL A 211 10.61 -26.03 10.32
CA VAL A 211 11.14 -25.29 9.17
C VAL A 211 12.53 -24.73 9.45
N ASP A 212 13.24 -24.40 8.37
CA ASP A 212 14.57 -23.81 8.47
C ASP A 212 14.53 -22.27 8.38
N ALA A 213 13.45 -21.72 7.84
CA ALA A 213 13.19 -20.28 7.75
C ALA A 213 11.69 -20.03 7.59
N ILE A 214 11.23 -18.84 8.00
CA ILE A 214 9.85 -18.38 7.76
C ILE A 214 9.90 -17.28 6.73
N TYR A 215 9.04 -17.38 5.70
CA TYR A 215 8.77 -16.31 4.75
C TYR A 215 7.38 -15.74 5.03
N ILE A 216 7.29 -14.41 5.19
CA ILE A 216 6.03 -13.66 5.38
C ILE A 216 5.82 -12.79 4.14
N SER A 217 4.72 -13.06 3.44
CA SER A 217 4.26 -12.24 2.30
C SER A 217 3.54 -10.96 2.75
N THR A 218 3.00 -10.19 1.80
CA THR A 218 2.15 -9.02 2.09
C THR A 218 0.74 -9.46 2.52
N ASP A 219 0.67 -10.15 3.63
CA ASP A 219 -0.55 -10.60 4.32
C ASP A 219 -0.89 -9.61 5.44
N ASN A 220 -2.02 -8.92 5.32
CA ASN A 220 -2.34 -7.82 6.23
C ASN A 220 -2.51 -8.28 7.68
N THR A 221 -3.17 -9.41 7.89
CA THR A 221 -3.43 -9.97 9.22
C THR A 221 -2.13 -10.45 9.88
N VAL A 222 -1.29 -11.19 9.14
CA VAL A 222 -0.01 -11.70 9.67
C VAL A 222 0.98 -10.56 9.92
N VAL A 223 1.08 -9.59 9.00
CA VAL A 223 1.94 -8.40 9.15
C VAL A 223 1.52 -7.56 10.36
N SER A 224 0.23 -7.42 10.64
CA SER A 224 -0.25 -6.70 11.82
C SER A 224 0.20 -7.37 13.14
N ALA A 225 0.54 -8.65 13.11
CA ALA A 225 1.06 -9.44 14.24
C ALA A 225 2.53 -9.86 14.07
N MET A 226 3.33 -9.13 13.26
CA MET A 226 4.72 -9.46 12.95
C MET A 226 5.60 -9.63 14.19
N SER A 227 5.34 -8.87 15.25
CA SER A 227 6.06 -9.03 16.54
C SER A 227 5.98 -10.44 17.09
N ALA A 228 4.82 -11.08 17.00
CA ALA A 228 4.60 -12.44 17.47
C ALA A 228 5.38 -13.46 16.63
N VAL A 229 5.41 -13.29 15.30
CA VAL A 229 6.23 -14.14 14.40
C VAL A 229 7.71 -14.00 14.72
N ALA A 230 8.20 -12.76 14.86
CA ALA A 230 9.60 -12.48 15.15
C ALA A 230 10.03 -13.05 16.51
N GLU A 231 9.19 -12.92 17.56
CA GLU A 231 9.45 -13.51 18.88
C GLU A 231 9.59 -15.03 18.81
N VAL A 232 8.66 -15.71 18.14
CA VAL A 232 8.67 -17.17 18.01
C VAL A 232 9.87 -17.63 17.20
N ALA A 233 10.17 -16.98 16.08
CA ALA A 233 11.31 -17.30 15.23
C ALA A 233 12.65 -17.10 15.95
N ALA A 234 12.78 -16.03 16.75
CA ALA A 234 13.97 -15.78 17.55
C ALA A 234 14.21 -16.88 18.60
N LYS A 235 13.16 -17.34 19.28
CA LYS A 235 13.24 -18.47 20.24
C LYS A 235 13.62 -19.78 19.55
N ALA A 236 13.09 -20.02 18.34
CA ALA A 236 13.42 -21.21 17.55
C ALA A 236 14.76 -21.10 16.80
N LYS A 237 15.44 -19.95 16.86
CA LYS A 237 16.70 -19.64 16.16
C LYS A 237 16.62 -19.84 14.64
N ILE A 238 15.49 -19.43 14.05
CA ILE A 238 15.26 -19.47 12.61
C ILE A 238 15.09 -18.05 12.06
N PRO A 239 15.58 -17.76 10.83
CA PRO A 239 15.40 -16.46 10.21
C PRO A 239 13.98 -16.24 9.73
N VAL A 240 13.55 -14.97 9.75
CA VAL A 240 12.36 -14.50 9.07
C VAL A 240 12.79 -13.62 7.90
N MET A 241 12.23 -13.88 6.71
CA MET A 241 12.25 -13.01 5.54
C MET A 241 10.84 -12.45 5.34
N SER A 242 10.72 -11.13 5.26
CA SER A 242 9.42 -10.44 5.05
C SER A 242 9.35 -9.75 3.70
N ALA A 243 8.17 -9.70 3.12
CA ALA A 243 7.88 -8.89 1.93
C ALA A 243 7.52 -7.41 2.27
N ASP A 244 7.50 -7.05 3.56
CA ASP A 244 7.15 -5.70 4.04
C ASP A 244 8.28 -5.10 4.88
N PRO A 245 9.15 -4.25 4.29
CA PRO A 245 10.21 -3.56 5.01
C PRO A 245 9.70 -2.60 6.09
N SER A 246 8.60 -1.88 5.80
CA SER A 246 8.07 -0.84 6.70
C SER A 246 7.64 -1.41 8.04
N SER A 247 6.87 -2.51 8.02
CA SER A 247 6.41 -3.17 9.25
C SER A 247 7.49 -4.02 9.91
N SER A 248 8.60 -4.30 9.21
CA SER A 248 9.70 -5.14 9.70
C SER A 248 10.81 -4.35 10.39
N GLU A 249 10.83 -3.02 10.25
CA GLU A 249 11.95 -2.17 10.70
C GLU A 249 12.23 -2.29 12.20
N THR A 250 11.19 -2.45 13.01
CA THR A 250 11.28 -2.49 14.48
C THR A 250 11.41 -3.90 15.06
N TYR A 251 11.24 -4.94 14.25
CA TYR A 251 11.24 -6.32 14.72
C TYR A 251 12.52 -7.06 14.38
N ASP A 252 12.76 -8.19 15.07
CA ASP A 252 13.92 -9.05 14.85
C ASP A 252 13.70 -9.99 13.66
N VAL A 253 13.47 -9.41 12.46
CA VAL A 253 13.52 -10.15 11.18
C VAL A 253 14.92 -10.09 10.59
N LEU A 254 15.34 -11.12 9.85
CA LEU A 254 16.66 -11.17 9.19
C LEU A 254 16.76 -10.18 8.04
N ALA A 255 15.75 -10.20 7.19
CA ALA A 255 15.66 -9.34 6.02
C ALA A 255 14.22 -9.03 5.68
N ALA A 256 14.00 -7.87 5.07
CA ALA A 256 12.72 -7.53 4.46
C ALA A 256 12.97 -6.81 3.14
N TRP A 257 12.27 -7.25 2.09
CA TRP A 257 12.39 -6.66 0.76
C TRP A 257 11.00 -6.48 0.15
N GLY A 258 10.62 -5.25 -0.12
CA GLY A 258 9.30 -4.92 -0.64
C GLY A 258 9.24 -3.47 -1.10
N PHE A 259 8.03 -2.93 -1.18
CA PHE A 259 7.79 -1.59 -1.69
C PHE A 259 7.91 -0.51 -0.61
N ASP A 260 8.22 0.71 -1.06
CA ASP A 260 8.02 1.95 -0.30
C ASP A 260 6.53 2.30 -0.37
N TYR A 261 5.79 1.95 0.66
CA TYR A 261 4.34 2.14 0.71
C TYR A 261 3.92 3.61 0.80
N TYR A 262 4.78 4.50 1.29
CA TYR A 262 4.52 5.93 1.21
C TYR A 262 4.53 6.41 -0.25
N LYS A 263 5.52 6.00 -1.04
CA LYS A 263 5.56 6.31 -2.48
C LYS A 263 4.41 5.67 -3.25
N MET A 264 3.98 4.48 -2.85
CA MET A 264 2.76 3.86 -3.40
C MET A 264 1.53 4.71 -3.13
N GLY A 265 1.39 5.23 -1.92
CA GLY A 265 0.35 6.20 -1.57
C GLY A 265 0.42 7.47 -2.44
N ARG A 266 1.62 8.01 -2.66
CA ARG A 266 1.83 9.15 -3.58
C ARG A 266 1.39 8.81 -5.01
N ALA A 267 1.72 7.62 -5.51
CA ALA A 267 1.29 7.16 -6.83
C ALA A 267 -0.24 7.03 -6.93
N THR A 268 -0.87 6.53 -5.86
CA THR A 268 -2.33 6.45 -5.73
C THR A 268 -2.96 7.85 -5.73
N GLY A 269 -2.39 8.80 -5.00
CA GLY A 269 -2.83 10.21 -4.99
C GLY A 269 -2.79 10.84 -6.38
N LYS A 270 -1.73 10.60 -7.16
CA LYS A 270 -1.65 11.05 -8.56
C LYS A 270 -2.77 10.47 -9.43
N MET A 271 -3.11 9.21 -9.22
CA MET A 271 -4.22 8.57 -9.94
C MET A 271 -5.58 9.17 -9.55
N ILE A 272 -5.78 9.47 -8.27
CA ILE A 272 -6.97 10.18 -7.78
C ILE A 272 -7.09 11.53 -8.50
N ILE A 273 -6.01 12.29 -8.61
CA ILE A 273 -6.00 13.60 -9.30
C ILE A 273 -6.38 13.46 -10.77
N GLU A 274 -5.95 12.40 -11.47
CA GLU A 274 -6.37 12.15 -12.85
C GLU A 274 -7.89 11.95 -12.96
N ILE A 275 -8.46 11.19 -12.01
CA ILE A 275 -9.91 10.94 -11.96
C ILE A 275 -10.68 12.23 -11.63
N LEU A 276 -10.22 13.02 -10.67
CA LEU A 276 -10.83 14.31 -10.32
C LEU A 276 -10.76 15.33 -11.48
N LYS A 277 -9.79 15.17 -12.39
CA LYS A 277 -9.70 15.94 -13.66
C LYS A 277 -10.57 15.36 -14.78
N GLY A 278 -11.41 14.38 -14.51
CA GLY A 278 -12.39 13.83 -15.45
C GLY A 278 -11.97 12.57 -16.21
N LYS A 279 -10.79 11.99 -15.92
CA LYS A 279 -10.40 10.72 -16.52
C LYS A 279 -11.19 9.58 -15.88
N LYS A 280 -11.82 8.73 -16.69
CA LYS A 280 -12.62 7.61 -16.18
C LYS A 280 -11.71 6.48 -15.66
N PRO A 281 -12.04 5.82 -14.53
CA PRO A 281 -11.25 4.71 -14.00
C PRO A 281 -11.00 3.60 -15.03
N GLU A 282 -11.98 3.26 -15.86
CA GLU A 282 -11.87 2.24 -16.91
C GLU A 282 -10.77 2.52 -17.96
N GLN A 283 -10.36 3.78 -18.11
CA GLN A 283 -9.31 4.24 -19.03
C GLN A 283 -7.90 4.22 -18.40
N ILE A 284 -7.81 3.92 -17.11
CA ILE A 284 -6.57 3.97 -16.37
C ILE A 284 -6.15 2.51 -16.08
N PRO A 285 -5.02 2.05 -16.63
CA PRO A 285 -4.51 0.72 -16.33
C PRO A 285 -4.05 0.61 -14.87
N THR A 286 -4.00 -0.60 -14.34
CA THR A 286 -3.34 -0.87 -13.07
C THR A 286 -1.89 -0.39 -13.11
N ARG A 287 -1.47 0.35 -12.08
CA ARG A 287 -0.07 0.79 -11.96
C ARG A 287 0.70 -0.13 -11.04
N PHE A 288 1.98 -0.25 -11.35
CA PHE A 288 2.96 -0.99 -10.56
C PHE A 288 4.10 -0.09 -10.14
N MET A 289 4.69 -0.39 -9.00
CA MET A 289 5.91 0.24 -8.52
C MET A 289 7.10 -0.47 -9.16
N THR A 290 7.67 0.10 -10.22
CA THR A 290 8.67 -0.59 -11.07
C THR A 290 10.08 -0.03 -10.98
N LYS A 291 10.26 1.15 -10.35
CA LYS A 291 11.58 1.78 -10.24
C LYS A 291 12.37 1.18 -9.07
N ALA A 292 13.67 1.09 -9.19
CA ALA A 292 14.55 0.68 -8.08
C ALA A 292 14.38 1.57 -6.84
N SER A 293 14.03 2.86 -7.03
CA SER A 293 13.72 3.79 -5.94
C SER A 293 12.40 3.49 -5.21
N ASP A 294 11.52 2.69 -5.81
CA ASP A 294 10.21 2.35 -5.24
C ASP A 294 10.27 1.14 -4.32
N VAL A 295 11.44 0.50 -4.24
CA VAL A 295 11.66 -0.73 -3.48
C VAL A 295 12.60 -0.46 -2.31
N ASP A 296 12.30 -1.02 -1.17
CA ASP A 296 13.14 -0.99 0.02
C ASP A 296 13.66 -2.39 0.35
N LEU A 297 14.95 -2.44 0.71
CA LEU A 297 15.60 -3.62 1.25
C LEU A 297 16.14 -3.27 2.63
N LEU A 298 15.66 -3.99 3.64
CA LEU A 298 16.13 -3.96 5.01
C LEU A 298 16.95 -5.22 5.29
N ILE A 299 18.12 -5.05 5.90
CA ILE A 299 18.95 -6.14 6.40
C ILE A 299 19.26 -5.91 7.87
N ASN A 300 19.03 -6.94 8.68
CA ASN A 300 19.31 -6.93 10.12
C ASN A 300 20.53 -7.80 10.43
N LEU A 301 21.70 -7.16 10.51
CA LEU A 301 22.97 -7.82 10.79
C LEU A 301 23.06 -8.33 12.24
N ASP A 302 22.30 -7.74 13.16
CA ASP A 302 22.24 -8.22 14.56
C ASP A 302 21.53 -9.57 14.62
N VAL A 303 20.45 -9.76 13.86
CA VAL A 303 19.76 -11.05 13.74
C VAL A 303 20.66 -12.05 13.00
N ALA A 304 21.30 -11.64 11.90
CA ALA A 304 22.25 -12.50 11.19
C ALA A 304 23.33 -13.03 12.15
N LYS A 305 23.95 -12.16 12.94
CA LYS A 305 24.95 -12.52 13.94
C LYS A 305 24.42 -13.49 15.01
N LYS A 306 23.21 -13.22 15.56
CA LYS A 306 22.55 -14.10 16.54
C LYS A 306 22.31 -15.52 15.98
N LEU A 307 22.04 -15.62 14.66
CA LEU A 307 21.78 -16.89 13.98
C LEU A 307 23.04 -17.55 13.38
N GLY A 308 24.23 -16.96 13.54
CA GLY A 308 25.46 -17.44 12.94
C GLY A 308 25.46 -17.40 11.41
N LEU A 309 24.73 -16.45 10.81
CA LEU A 309 24.60 -16.28 9.37
C LEU A 309 25.51 -15.14 8.90
N THR A 310 26.11 -15.33 7.71
CA THR A 310 26.85 -14.29 7.00
C THR A 310 25.99 -13.76 5.87
N VAL A 311 25.66 -12.46 5.92
CA VAL A 311 24.95 -11.80 4.79
C VAL A 311 25.98 -11.43 3.73
N PRO A 312 25.78 -11.82 2.45
CA PRO A 312 26.67 -11.45 1.35
C PRO A 312 26.84 -9.93 1.23
N ALA A 313 28.07 -9.48 0.94
CA ALA A 313 28.41 -8.06 0.91
C ALA A 313 27.61 -7.25 -0.13
N ASP A 314 27.30 -7.86 -1.27
CA ASP A 314 26.45 -7.28 -2.33
C ASP A 314 25.02 -7.00 -1.83
N ILE A 315 24.46 -7.90 -1.03
CA ILE A 315 23.12 -7.71 -0.41
C ILE A 315 23.17 -6.57 0.61
N VAL A 316 24.17 -6.52 1.48
CA VAL A 316 24.34 -5.41 2.45
C VAL A 316 24.54 -4.07 1.73
N LYS A 317 25.30 -4.06 0.63
CA LYS A 317 25.52 -2.87 -0.18
C LYS A 317 24.23 -2.37 -0.84
N ALA A 318 23.39 -3.28 -1.32
CA ALA A 318 22.10 -2.98 -1.96
C ALA A 318 21.03 -2.54 -0.95
N ALA A 319 21.18 -2.87 0.34
CA ALA A 319 20.20 -2.52 1.36
C ALA A 319 20.10 -1.01 1.56
N LYS A 320 18.88 -0.46 1.55
CA LYS A 320 18.59 0.93 1.93
C LYS A 320 18.55 1.10 3.44
N THR A 321 18.12 0.09 4.16
CA THR A 321 18.06 0.09 5.62
C THR A 321 18.92 -1.04 6.17
N VAL A 322 19.89 -0.72 7.01
CA VAL A 322 20.74 -1.70 7.69
C VAL A 322 20.62 -1.49 9.20
N ARG A 323 20.28 -2.57 9.92
CA ARG A 323 20.32 -2.59 11.38
C ARG A 323 21.57 -3.34 11.83
N GLN A 324 22.43 -2.66 12.61
CA GLN A 324 23.67 -3.20 13.13
C GLN A 324 24.01 -2.56 14.48
N ASN A 325 24.44 -3.37 15.46
CA ASN A 325 24.75 -2.94 16.83
C ASN A 325 23.61 -2.12 17.48
N GLY A 326 22.37 -2.52 17.24
CA GLY A 326 21.16 -1.86 17.75
C GLY A 326 20.81 -0.54 17.04
N LYS A 327 21.62 -0.11 16.08
CA LYS A 327 21.39 1.14 15.32
C LYS A 327 20.81 0.84 13.93
N ILE A 328 19.91 1.71 13.47
CA ILE A 328 19.34 1.67 12.11
C ILE A 328 20.00 2.78 11.29
N THR A 329 20.59 2.41 10.17
CA THR A 329 21.15 3.33 9.18
C THR A 329 20.31 3.25 7.91
N LYS A 330 19.84 4.39 7.42
CA LYS A 330 19.13 4.54 6.13
C LYS A 330 20.06 5.25 5.14
N LYS A 331 20.12 4.72 3.88
CA LYS A 331 20.91 5.28 2.77
C LYS A 331 20.02 6.08 1.83
#